data_e639d593dbb56b624b14813d268c054a
#
_entry.id   e639d593dbb56b624b14813d268c054a
#
_cell.length_a   1.000
_cell.length_b   1.000
_cell.length_c   1.000
_cell.angle_alpha   90.00
_cell.angle_beta   90.00
_cell.angle_gamma   90.00
#
_symmetry.space_group_name_H-M   'P 1'
#
loop_
_entity.id
_entity.type
_entity.pdbx_description
1 polymer ?
#
loop_
_entity_poly.entity_id
_entity_poly.type
_entity_poly.pdbx_seq_one_letter_code
_entity_poly.pdbx_strand_id
1 'polypeptide(L)'
;GKEKGDVVQTSKLLLEALQPLPFYRVLNVNALTLNNAGAYICQELGYALAWGNEYLSQLTEAGLPAALVAKKIKFNFGISSNYFLEIAKFRAARLLWANIVAAYHPQCVRDCENKSPEGECRCAAKMAVHAETSTFNLTLFDAHVNLLRTQTEAMSAALGGVDSMTVTPFDKAYELSLIHISEPTRRTPI
;
A
#
# COMPACT_ATOMS: atom_id res chain seq x y z
N GLY A 1 2.59 -20.73 -14.99
CA GLY A 1 3.10 -19.62 -14.22
C GLY A 1 4.55 -19.36 -14.56
N LYS A 2 4.98 -18.09 -14.53
CA LYS A 2 6.40 -17.76 -14.72
C LYS A 2 7.20 -18.32 -13.57
N GLU A 3 8.41 -18.79 -13.83
CA GLU A 3 9.32 -19.23 -12.78
C GLU A 3 9.67 -18.06 -11.83
N LYS A 4 9.90 -18.37 -10.55
CA LYS A 4 10.21 -17.37 -9.53
C LYS A 4 11.45 -16.51 -9.91
N GLY A 5 12.43 -17.11 -10.57
CA GLY A 5 13.62 -16.42 -11.07
C GLY A 5 13.35 -15.35 -12.12
N ASP A 6 12.35 -15.57 -12.99
CA ASP A 6 11.95 -14.61 -14.03
C ASP A 6 11.36 -13.33 -13.44
N VAL A 7 10.61 -13.45 -12.32
CA VAL A 7 9.99 -12.30 -11.66
C VAL A 7 11.04 -11.40 -11.02
N VAL A 8 12.03 -11.98 -10.35
CA VAL A 8 13.14 -11.22 -9.73
C VAL A 8 13.98 -10.52 -10.80
N GLN A 9 14.34 -11.23 -11.87
CA GLN A 9 15.12 -10.66 -12.96
C GLN A 9 14.37 -9.53 -13.68
N THR A 10 13.09 -9.73 -13.96
CA THR A 10 12.24 -8.69 -14.58
C THR A 10 12.10 -7.47 -13.65
N SER A 11 11.90 -7.69 -12.36
CA SER A 11 11.81 -6.62 -11.36
C SER A 11 13.12 -5.84 -11.28
N LYS A 12 14.27 -6.53 -11.32
CA LYS A 12 15.60 -5.89 -11.33
C LYS A 12 15.77 -4.97 -12.53
N LEU A 13 15.49 -5.46 -13.74
CA LEU A 13 15.58 -4.68 -14.98
C LEU A 13 14.67 -3.44 -14.95
N LEU A 14 13.42 -3.59 -14.44
CA LEU A 14 12.50 -2.49 -14.30
C LEU A 14 12.98 -1.45 -13.27
N LEU A 15 13.55 -1.89 -12.16
CA LEU A 15 14.09 -0.99 -11.14
C LEU A 15 15.28 -0.19 -11.66
N GLU A 16 16.17 -0.82 -12.41
CA GLU A 16 17.31 -0.15 -13.05
C GLU A 16 16.85 0.87 -14.10
N ALA A 17 15.93 0.48 -14.98
CA ALA A 17 15.39 1.34 -16.03
C ALA A 17 14.61 2.55 -15.48
N LEU A 18 13.87 2.37 -14.38
CA LEU A 18 13.00 3.38 -13.77
C LEU A 18 13.64 4.11 -12.58
N GLN A 19 14.94 3.93 -12.38
CA GLN A 19 15.69 4.65 -11.35
C GLN A 19 15.58 6.19 -11.49
N PRO A 20 15.58 6.78 -12.70
CA PRO A 20 15.47 8.22 -12.88
C PRO A 20 14.12 8.81 -12.43
N LEU A 21 13.08 7.98 -12.30
CA LEU A 21 11.73 8.39 -11.91
C LEU A 21 11.51 8.20 -10.41
N PRO A 22 11.73 9.23 -9.56
CA PRO A 22 11.79 9.06 -8.10
C PRO A 22 10.44 8.65 -7.49
N PHE A 23 9.33 9.10 -8.08
CA PHE A 23 7.98 8.84 -7.55
C PHE A 23 7.30 7.60 -8.13
N TYR A 24 7.88 7.00 -9.18
CA TYR A 24 7.31 5.80 -9.77
C TYR A 24 7.60 4.57 -8.91
N ARG A 25 6.55 3.84 -8.51
CA ARG A 25 6.63 2.62 -7.70
C ARG A 25 6.48 1.41 -8.63
N VAL A 26 7.51 0.58 -8.68
CA VAL A 26 7.57 -0.58 -9.58
C VAL A 26 6.93 -1.81 -8.95
N LEU A 27 7.12 -1.97 -7.64
CA LEU A 27 6.69 -3.14 -6.91
C LEU A 27 5.43 -2.83 -6.12
N ASN A 28 4.41 -3.67 -6.27
CA ASN A 28 3.16 -3.54 -5.54
C ASN A 28 2.92 -4.77 -4.65
N VAL A 29 2.73 -4.52 -3.37
CA VAL A 29 2.23 -5.51 -2.40
C VAL A 29 0.73 -5.33 -2.30
N ASN A 30 -0.02 -6.20 -2.98
CA ASN A 30 -1.48 -6.10 -3.06
C ASN A 30 -2.17 -6.87 -1.93
N ALA A 31 -2.15 -6.30 -0.72
CA ALA A 31 -2.82 -6.88 0.44
C ALA A 31 -4.36 -6.75 0.40
N LEU A 32 -4.91 -5.89 -0.47
CA LEU A 32 -6.36 -5.78 -0.68
C LEU A 32 -6.99 -7.12 -1.04
N THR A 33 -6.30 -7.97 -1.80
CA THR A 33 -6.81 -9.31 -2.15
C THR A 33 -7.01 -10.19 -0.93
N LEU A 34 -6.15 -10.06 0.08
CA LEU A 34 -6.26 -10.78 1.35
C LEU A 34 -7.43 -10.26 2.17
N ASN A 35 -7.58 -8.94 2.23
CA ASN A 35 -8.70 -8.29 2.91
C ASN A 35 -10.05 -8.70 2.29
N ASN A 36 -10.17 -8.64 0.96
CA ASN A 36 -11.38 -9.07 0.25
C ASN A 36 -11.65 -10.57 0.34
N ALA A 37 -10.64 -11.38 0.66
CA ALA A 37 -10.79 -12.80 0.99
C ALA A 37 -11.19 -13.05 2.45
N GLY A 38 -11.36 -12.00 3.25
CA GLY A 38 -11.79 -12.09 4.65
C GLY A 38 -10.64 -12.18 5.66
N ALA A 39 -9.41 -11.84 5.27
CA ALA A 39 -8.31 -11.77 6.23
C ALA A 39 -8.57 -10.71 7.30
N TYR A 40 -8.32 -11.06 8.56
CA TYR A 40 -8.41 -10.11 9.66
C TYR A 40 -7.27 -9.08 9.59
N ILE A 41 -7.49 -7.90 10.15
CA ILE A 41 -6.59 -6.74 10.07
C ILE A 41 -5.13 -7.08 10.38
N CYS A 42 -4.87 -7.85 11.46
CA CYS A 42 -3.52 -8.26 11.83
C CYS A 42 -2.91 -9.26 10.83
N GLN A 43 -3.73 -10.13 10.25
CA GLN A 43 -3.29 -11.09 9.23
C GLN A 43 -2.93 -10.37 7.93
N GLU A 44 -3.79 -9.46 7.46
CA GLU A 44 -3.53 -8.62 6.30
C GLU A 44 -2.21 -7.86 6.45
N LEU A 45 -2.04 -7.19 7.61
CA LEU A 45 -0.82 -6.44 7.91
C LEU A 45 0.42 -7.33 7.95
N GLY A 46 0.35 -8.46 8.66
CA GLY A 46 1.47 -9.40 8.78
C GLY A 46 1.90 -9.97 7.44
N TYR A 47 0.95 -10.44 6.63
CA TYR A 47 1.25 -10.96 5.29
C TYR A 47 1.78 -9.88 4.35
N ALA A 48 1.24 -8.67 4.40
CA ALA A 48 1.72 -7.57 3.58
C ALA A 48 3.18 -7.21 3.90
N LEU A 49 3.52 -7.13 5.18
CA LEU A 49 4.89 -6.86 5.62
C LEU A 49 5.85 -7.99 5.25
N ALA A 50 5.44 -9.25 5.42
CA ALA A 50 6.21 -10.42 5.02
C ALA A 50 6.47 -10.42 3.50
N TRP A 51 5.45 -10.11 2.70
CA TRP A 51 5.57 -10.01 1.24
C TRP A 51 6.51 -8.87 0.83
N GLY A 52 6.38 -7.69 1.46
CA GLY A 52 7.29 -6.57 1.22
C GLY A 52 8.74 -6.91 1.60
N ASN A 53 8.95 -7.61 2.71
CA ASN A 53 10.26 -8.08 3.15
C ASN A 53 10.85 -9.10 2.18
N GLU A 54 10.06 -10.01 1.63
CA GLU A 54 10.51 -10.99 0.63
C GLU A 54 11.02 -10.29 -0.64
N TYR A 55 10.31 -9.26 -1.14
CA TYR A 55 10.81 -8.45 -2.23
C TYR A 55 12.13 -7.75 -1.90
N LEU A 56 12.23 -7.20 -0.69
CA LEU A 56 13.42 -6.50 -0.25
C LEU A 56 14.61 -7.44 -0.16
N SER A 57 14.44 -8.64 0.41
CA SER A 57 15.48 -9.67 0.53
C SER A 57 15.96 -10.15 -0.84
N GLN A 58 15.04 -10.62 -1.68
CA GLN A 58 15.40 -11.19 -2.99
C GLN A 58 16.12 -10.19 -3.91
N LEU A 59 15.65 -8.93 -3.92
CA LEU A 59 16.26 -7.92 -4.78
C LEU A 59 17.59 -7.40 -4.21
N THR A 60 17.75 -7.39 -2.90
CA THR A 60 19.03 -7.07 -2.27
C THR A 60 20.05 -8.17 -2.51
N GLU A 61 19.67 -9.45 -2.43
CA GLU A 61 20.49 -10.59 -2.79
C GLU A 61 20.89 -10.58 -4.29
N ALA A 62 20.01 -10.06 -5.16
CA ALA A 62 20.29 -9.83 -6.58
C ALA A 62 21.26 -8.65 -6.84
N GLY A 63 21.74 -7.96 -5.79
CA GLY A 63 22.75 -6.90 -5.85
C GLY A 63 22.21 -5.49 -5.95
N LEU A 64 20.90 -5.27 -5.72
CA LEU A 64 20.33 -3.91 -5.69
C LEU A 64 20.47 -3.29 -4.29
N PRO A 65 20.70 -1.96 -4.19
CA PRO A 65 20.72 -1.28 -2.90
C PRO A 65 19.37 -1.32 -2.19
N ALA A 66 19.34 -1.76 -0.93
CA ALA A 66 18.11 -1.85 -0.14
C ALA A 66 17.34 -0.51 -0.08
N ALA A 67 18.05 0.61 -0.02
CA ALA A 67 17.46 1.95 -0.04
C ALA A 67 16.69 2.25 -1.35
N LEU A 68 17.15 1.75 -2.49
CA LEU A 68 16.47 1.90 -3.77
C LEU A 68 15.23 1.03 -3.82
N VAL A 69 15.36 -0.25 -3.46
CA VAL A 69 14.26 -1.22 -3.48
C VAL A 69 13.13 -0.77 -2.57
N ALA A 70 13.42 -0.42 -1.33
CA ALA A 70 12.41 0.02 -0.36
C ALA A 70 11.60 1.24 -0.85
N LYS A 71 12.25 2.20 -1.50
CA LYS A 71 11.59 3.37 -2.10
C LYS A 71 10.68 3.05 -3.28
N LYS A 72 10.85 1.90 -3.92
CA LYS A 72 10.10 1.48 -5.11
C LYS A 72 8.96 0.51 -4.81
N ILE A 73 8.77 0.14 -3.55
CA ILE A 73 7.65 -0.68 -3.09
C ILE A 73 6.46 0.22 -2.73
N LYS A 74 5.27 -0.16 -3.19
CA LYS A 74 3.98 0.40 -2.80
C LYS A 74 3.14 -0.69 -2.14
N PHE A 75 2.50 -0.36 -1.05
CA PHE A 75 1.56 -1.24 -0.36
C PHE A 75 0.14 -0.81 -0.68
N ASN A 76 -0.69 -1.75 -1.12
CA ASN A 76 -2.11 -1.56 -1.35
C ASN A 76 -2.89 -2.37 -0.31
N PHE A 77 -3.50 -1.66 0.66
CA PHE A 77 -4.28 -2.26 1.73
C PHE A 77 -5.79 -2.12 1.49
N GLY A 78 -6.55 -3.09 1.96
CA GLY A 78 -7.99 -2.95 2.10
C GLY A 78 -8.35 -2.08 3.31
N ILE A 79 -9.52 -1.48 3.28
CA ILE A 79 -10.11 -0.77 4.42
C ILE A 79 -11.35 -1.53 4.84
N SER A 80 -11.35 -2.11 6.04
CA SER A 80 -12.49 -2.83 6.58
C SER A 80 -13.42 -1.92 7.41
N SER A 81 -14.51 -2.49 7.93
CA SER A 81 -15.49 -1.76 8.73
C SER A 81 -15.03 -1.39 10.15
N ASN A 82 -13.87 -1.89 10.61
CA ASN A 82 -13.36 -1.65 11.96
C ASN A 82 -12.63 -0.31 12.08
N TYR A 83 -13.36 0.77 12.16
CA TYR A 83 -12.89 2.15 12.07
C TYR A 83 -11.59 2.46 12.82
N PHE A 84 -11.55 2.24 14.13
CA PHE A 84 -10.37 2.56 14.95
C PHE A 84 -9.20 1.60 14.72
N LEU A 85 -9.49 0.33 14.45
CA LEU A 85 -8.46 -0.65 14.16
C LEU A 85 -7.80 -0.39 12.80
N GLU A 86 -8.55 0.12 11.83
CA GLU A 86 -7.98 0.54 10.53
C GLU A 86 -7.03 1.72 10.69
N ILE A 87 -7.40 2.75 11.47
CA ILE A 87 -6.50 3.86 11.80
C ILE A 87 -5.21 3.34 12.45
N ALA A 88 -5.35 2.42 13.41
CA ALA A 88 -4.22 1.81 14.09
C ALA A 88 -3.35 0.98 13.13
N LYS A 89 -3.97 0.22 12.22
CA LYS A 89 -3.28 -0.60 11.19
C LYS A 89 -2.35 0.27 10.34
N PHE A 90 -2.84 1.37 9.77
CA PHE A 90 -2.02 2.23 8.90
C PHE A 90 -0.87 2.89 9.64
N ARG A 91 -1.07 3.27 10.90
CA ARG A 91 0.00 3.81 11.75
C ARG A 91 1.03 2.75 12.12
N ALA A 92 0.57 1.58 12.54
CA ALA A 92 1.44 0.44 12.87
C ALA A 92 2.23 -0.04 11.65
N ALA A 93 1.60 -0.11 10.46
CA ALA A 93 2.24 -0.51 9.22
C ALA A 93 3.50 0.33 8.93
N ARG A 94 3.39 1.64 9.06
CA ARG A 94 4.52 2.56 8.82
C ARG A 94 5.67 2.34 9.80
N LEU A 95 5.35 2.13 11.08
CA LEU A 95 6.35 1.88 12.12
C LEU A 95 7.06 0.54 11.90
N LEU A 96 6.28 -0.51 11.68
CA LEU A 96 6.82 -1.86 11.48
C LEU A 96 7.65 -1.95 10.19
N TRP A 97 7.18 -1.33 9.12
CA TRP A 97 7.95 -1.26 7.86
C TRP A 97 9.26 -0.51 8.04
N ALA A 98 9.25 0.60 8.77
CA ALA A 98 10.47 1.35 9.06
C ALA A 98 11.50 0.50 9.81
N ASN A 99 11.06 -0.31 10.78
CA ASN A 99 11.93 -1.23 11.51
C ASN A 99 12.49 -2.34 10.60
N ILE A 100 11.65 -2.90 9.70
CA ILE A 100 12.12 -3.91 8.73
C ILE A 100 13.20 -3.31 7.82
N VAL A 101 12.96 -2.13 7.24
CA VAL A 101 13.93 -1.49 6.34
C VAL A 101 15.21 -1.11 7.09
N ALA A 102 15.12 -0.65 8.33
CA ALA A 102 16.28 -0.32 9.16
C ALA A 102 17.20 -1.54 9.38
N ALA A 103 16.64 -2.75 9.51
CA ALA A 103 17.42 -3.97 9.67
C ALA A 103 18.32 -4.32 8.46
N TYR A 104 18.06 -3.73 7.30
CA TYR A 104 18.90 -3.85 6.10
C TYR A 104 20.01 -2.78 6.01
N HIS A 105 20.15 -1.90 7.00
CA HIS A 105 21.12 -0.81 7.03
C HIS A 105 21.22 -0.02 5.72
N PRO A 106 20.11 0.57 5.24
CA PRO A 106 20.04 1.17 3.91
C PRO A 106 20.96 2.38 3.80
N GLN A 107 21.95 2.32 2.91
CA GLN A 107 22.85 3.43 2.63
C GLN A 107 22.20 4.43 1.67
N CYS A 108 22.41 5.73 1.91
CA CYS A 108 21.93 6.76 0.98
C CYS A 108 22.74 6.74 -0.32
N VAL A 109 22.05 6.57 -1.44
CA VAL A 109 22.62 6.62 -2.79
C VAL A 109 22.92 8.07 -3.24
N ARG A 110 22.33 9.08 -2.58
CA ARG A 110 22.51 10.51 -2.85
C ARG A 110 22.74 11.25 -1.53
N ASP A 111 23.30 12.45 -1.60
CA ASP A 111 23.34 13.32 -0.43
C ASP A 111 21.93 13.62 0.04
N CYS A 112 21.62 13.16 1.24
CA CYS A 112 20.31 13.25 1.85
C CYS A 112 20.47 13.98 3.19
N GLU A 113 19.69 15.05 3.39
CA GLU A 113 19.68 15.83 4.63
C GLU A 113 19.16 15.03 5.84
N ASN A 114 18.43 13.93 5.57
CA ASN A 114 17.81 13.06 6.58
C ASN A 114 18.64 11.80 6.86
N LYS A 115 19.95 11.89 6.88
CA LYS A 115 20.81 10.77 7.29
C LYS A 115 20.74 10.60 8.81
N SER A 116 20.75 9.35 9.26
CA SER A 116 21.00 8.99 10.64
C SER A 116 22.44 9.40 11.02
N PRO A 117 22.77 9.61 12.31
CA PRO A 117 24.15 9.80 12.76
C PRO A 117 25.09 8.67 12.30
N GLU A 118 24.55 7.48 12.08
CA GLU A 118 25.25 6.29 11.60
C GLU A 118 25.37 6.20 10.05
N GLY A 119 24.87 7.24 9.34
CA GLY A 119 24.91 7.30 7.87
C GLY A 119 23.77 6.61 7.14
N GLU A 120 22.80 6.02 7.86
CA GLU A 120 21.67 5.30 7.26
C GLU A 120 20.62 6.22 6.65
N CYS A 121 19.97 5.75 5.60
CA CYS A 121 18.94 6.50 4.88
C CYS A 121 17.55 6.37 5.53
N ARG A 122 17.16 7.31 6.39
CA ARG A 122 15.80 7.35 6.96
C ARG A 122 14.69 7.52 5.91
N CYS A 123 15.00 8.17 4.78
CA CYS A 123 14.04 8.34 3.69
C CYS A 123 13.63 7.01 3.03
N ALA A 124 14.48 5.98 3.09
CA ALA A 124 14.17 4.66 2.56
C ALA A 124 13.11 3.93 3.38
N ALA A 125 13.04 4.23 4.67
CA ALA A 125 12.07 3.63 5.59
C ALA A 125 10.64 4.18 5.43
N LYS A 126 10.44 5.23 4.63
CA LYS A 126 9.11 5.81 4.39
C LYS A 126 8.26 4.87 3.53
N MET A 127 7.24 4.28 4.14
CA MET A 127 6.29 3.41 3.48
C MET A 127 5.37 4.20 2.54
N ALA A 128 5.18 3.75 1.31
CA ALA A 128 4.17 4.29 0.40
C ALA A 128 2.89 3.45 0.51
N VAL A 129 1.82 4.06 1.01
CA VAL A 129 0.56 3.39 1.33
C VAL A 129 -0.56 3.89 0.42
N HIS A 130 -1.14 2.97 -0.32
CA HIS A 130 -2.43 3.14 -0.98
C HIS A 130 -3.47 2.32 -0.24
N ALA A 131 -4.69 2.82 -0.13
CA ALA A 131 -5.78 2.10 0.49
C ALA A 131 -7.00 2.06 -0.45
N GLU A 132 -7.74 0.96 -0.42
CA GLU A 132 -8.98 0.81 -1.17
C GLU A 132 -10.06 0.26 -0.24
N THR A 133 -11.27 0.80 -0.33
CA THR A 133 -12.40 0.31 0.46
C THR A 133 -12.70 -1.14 0.15
N SER A 134 -12.90 -1.95 1.18
CA SER A 134 -13.13 -3.39 1.06
C SER A 134 -14.47 -3.70 0.41
N THR A 135 -14.46 -4.64 -0.54
CA THR A 135 -15.69 -5.19 -1.09
C THR A 135 -16.30 -6.29 -0.24
N PHE A 136 -15.53 -6.85 0.71
CA PHE A 136 -15.98 -7.90 1.62
C PHE A 136 -17.14 -7.46 2.52
N ASN A 137 -17.17 -6.17 2.89
CA ASN A 137 -18.19 -5.60 3.79
C ASN A 137 -19.43 -5.06 3.07
N LEU A 138 -19.46 -5.10 1.73
CA LEU A 138 -20.59 -4.59 0.97
C LEU A 138 -21.79 -5.53 1.04
N THR A 139 -22.99 -4.97 1.19
CA THR A 139 -24.24 -5.73 1.13
C THR A 139 -24.83 -5.69 -0.28
N LEU A 140 -25.48 -6.81 -0.66
CA LEU A 140 -26.22 -6.92 -1.92
C LEU A 140 -27.70 -6.52 -1.76
N PHE A 141 -28.24 -6.52 -0.54
CA PHE A 141 -29.68 -6.33 -0.31
C PHE A 141 -30.10 -4.87 -0.30
N ASP A 142 -29.21 -3.96 0.12
CA ASP A 142 -29.46 -2.52 0.14
C ASP A 142 -28.15 -1.79 -0.21
N ALA A 143 -28.04 -1.38 -1.46
CA ALA A 143 -26.84 -0.71 -1.95
C ALA A 143 -26.61 0.65 -1.26
N HIS A 144 -27.67 1.38 -0.87
CA HIS A 144 -27.52 2.69 -0.26
C HIS A 144 -26.84 2.63 1.12
N VAL A 145 -26.97 1.54 1.86
CA VAL A 145 -26.25 1.31 3.11
C VAL A 145 -24.74 1.27 2.88
N ASN A 146 -24.29 0.84 1.69
CA ASN A 146 -22.88 0.83 1.35
C ASN A 146 -22.27 2.24 1.25
N LEU A 147 -23.07 3.29 0.99
CA LEU A 147 -22.57 4.68 1.04
C LEU A 147 -22.03 5.03 2.42
N LEU A 148 -22.76 4.69 3.47
CA LEU A 148 -22.33 4.94 4.85
C LEU A 148 -21.08 4.12 5.20
N ARG A 149 -21.03 2.87 4.75
CA ARG A 149 -19.89 1.98 4.98
C ARG A 149 -18.63 2.50 4.31
N THR A 150 -18.69 2.75 3.00
CA THR A 150 -17.51 3.23 2.23
C THR A 150 -17.07 4.62 2.69
N GLN A 151 -17.99 5.48 3.12
CA GLN A 151 -17.65 6.78 3.70
C GLN A 151 -16.85 6.64 5.01
N THR A 152 -17.31 5.80 5.93
CA THR A 152 -16.61 5.59 7.21
C THR A 152 -15.26 4.87 7.01
N GLU A 153 -15.17 3.94 6.08
CA GLU A 153 -13.93 3.30 5.66
C GLU A 153 -12.94 4.34 5.11
N ALA A 154 -13.38 5.18 4.16
CA ALA A 154 -12.54 6.24 3.59
C ALA A 154 -12.06 7.23 4.66
N MET A 155 -12.93 7.60 5.60
CA MET A 155 -12.57 8.49 6.72
C MET A 155 -11.51 7.86 7.62
N SER A 156 -11.61 6.56 7.92
CA SER A 156 -10.60 5.85 8.72
C SER A 156 -9.24 5.84 8.05
N ALA A 157 -9.19 5.61 6.74
CA ALA A 157 -7.96 5.66 5.97
C ALA A 157 -7.32 7.06 5.94
N ALA A 158 -8.14 8.10 5.75
CA ALA A 158 -7.66 9.49 5.78
C ALA A 158 -7.05 9.84 7.14
N LEU A 159 -7.71 9.48 8.25
CA LEU A 159 -7.18 9.67 9.60
C LEU A 159 -5.98 8.78 9.92
N GLY A 160 -5.90 7.60 9.29
CA GLY A 160 -4.73 6.72 9.35
C GLY A 160 -3.52 7.28 8.61
N GLY A 161 -3.71 8.31 7.77
CA GLY A 161 -2.64 9.01 7.04
C GLY A 161 -2.14 8.25 5.82
N VAL A 162 -3.02 7.64 5.03
CA VAL A 162 -2.63 7.01 3.76
C VAL A 162 -2.21 8.05 2.73
N ASP A 163 -1.31 7.68 1.81
CA ASP A 163 -0.80 8.61 0.80
C ASP A 163 -1.80 8.77 -0.37
N SER A 164 -2.60 7.76 -0.63
CA SER A 164 -3.66 7.79 -1.64
C SER A 164 -4.74 6.76 -1.31
N MET A 165 -5.97 6.99 -1.78
CA MET A 165 -7.04 6.03 -1.61
C MET A 165 -7.94 5.93 -2.84
N THR A 166 -8.58 4.77 -2.97
CA THR A 166 -9.69 4.52 -3.90
C THR A 166 -10.93 4.15 -3.10
N VAL A 167 -12.01 4.88 -3.33
CA VAL A 167 -13.32 4.56 -2.73
C VAL A 167 -14.15 3.81 -3.76
N THR A 168 -14.51 2.58 -3.44
CA THR A 168 -15.34 1.74 -4.29
C THR A 168 -16.76 2.30 -4.35
N PRO A 169 -17.38 2.40 -5.54
CA PRO A 169 -18.77 2.78 -5.67
C PRO A 169 -19.69 1.86 -4.84
N PHE A 170 -20.72 2.42 -4.24
CA PHE A 170 -21.65 1.70 -3.37
C PHE A 170 -22.46 0.62 -4.09
N ASP A 171 -22.64 0.81 -5.39
CA ASP A 171 -23.41 -0.06 -6.28
C ASP A 171 -22.55 -1.05 -7.09
N LYS A 172 -21.25 -1.12 -6.82
CA LYS A 172 -20.31 -1.99 -7.55
C LYS A 172 -20.77 -3.44 -7.64
N ALA A 173 -21.48 -3.93 -6.63
CA ALA A 173 -21.99 -5.29 -6.60
C ALA A 173 -23.07 -5.56 -7.66
N TYR A 174 -23.71 -4.53 -8.19
CA TYR A 174 -24.76 -4.63 -9.23
C TYR A 174 -24.26 -4.23 -10.62
N GLU A 175 -22.98 -3.87 -10.76
CA GLU A 175 -22.38 -3.33 -12.00
C GLU A 175 -23.11 -2.08 -12.56
N LEU A 176 -24.03 -1.52 -11.81
CA LEU A 176 -24.74 -0.29 -12.15
C LEU A 176 -23.90 0.92 -11.71
N SER A 177 -22.68 1.03 -12.25
CA SER A 177 -21.84 2.19 -11.99
C SER A 177 -22.48 3.45 -12.60
N LEU A 178 -23.44 4.01 -11.90
CA LEU A 178 -23.95 5.35 -12.17
C LEU A 178 -22.91 6.33 -11.64
N ILE A 179 -21.90 6.62 -12.45
CA ILE A 179 -20.84 7.60 -12.19
C ILE A 179 -21.43 8.91 -11.60
N HIS A 180 -22.64 9.25 -12.02
CA HIS A 180 -23.36 10.43 -11.55
C HIS A 180 -23.82 10.35 -10.09
N ILE A 181 -23.99 9.16 -9.53
CA ILE A 181 -24.41 8.95 -8.14
C ILE A 181 -23.22 8.66 -7.23
N SER A 182 -22.19 7.95 -7.75
CA SER A 182 -21.01 7.58 -6.97
C SER A 182 -19.98 8.70 -6.84
N GLU A 183 -20.01 9.74 -7.69
CA GLU A 183 -19.03 10.82 -7.73
C GLU A 183 -19.61 12.25 -7.64
N PRO A 184 -20.73 12.53 -6.94
CA PRO A 184 -21.26 13.89 -6.88
C PRO A 184 -20.27 14.87 -6.21
N THR A 185 -19.39 14.38 -5.35
CA THR A 185 -18.40 15.18 -4.60
C THR A 185 -17.13 15.46 -5.37
N ARG A 186 -16.80 14.69 -6.42
CA ARG A 186 -15.58 14.92 -7.21
C ARG A 186 -15.71 16.03 -8.25
N ARG A 187 -16.93 16.43 -8.60
CA ARG A 187 -17.21 17.39 -9.67
C ARG A 187 -17.59 18.79 -9.23
N THR A 188 -17.77 19.03 -7.96
CA THR A 188 -17.91 20.39 -7.43
C THR A 188 -16.54 20.87 -6.99
N PRO A 189 -15.85 21.71 -7.79
CA PRO A 189 -14.71 22.47 -7.27
C PRO A 189 -15.28 23.40 -6.19
N ILE A 190 -14.72 23.31 -5.01
CA ILE A 190 -14.91 24.29 -3.94
C ILE A 190 -14.19 25.57 -4.33
#